data_26dc211e8a8167f0e2a7b56cdfcf8d2f
#
_entry.id   26dc211e8a8167f0e2a7b56cdfcf8d2f
#
_cell.length_a   1.000
_cell.length_b   1.000
_cell.length_c   1.000
_cell.angle_alpha   90.00
_cell.angle_beta   90.00
_cell.angle_gamma   90.00
#
_symmetry.space_group_name_H-M   'P 1'
#
loop_
_entity.id
_entity.type
_entity.pdbx_description
1 polymer ?
#
loop_
_entity_poly.entity_id
_entity_poly.type
_entity_poly.pdbx_seq_one_letter_code
_entity_poly.pdbx_strand_id
1 'polypeptide(L)'
;MSNEKRKTIGRQLNTQASMVEMTDTQRSQVFTLKTGRKITFRFVRVPASEVESKTFVNQENNGRDQLALTRESLKSIIQTIKFQQFFPCIGIKQGEKIEILDGSRRRASAIYIRTGLDIMVTDELLSADEARQLAKDIQTAKEHNLREIGLRLIALKESGFNQKEIAELEGLSQAKVTRALQAAAVPQELISLFPVQSEL
;
A
#
# COMPACT_ATOMS: atom_id res chain seq x y z
N MET A 1 -51.25 40.26 22.02
CA MET A 1 -50.69 39.58 20.85
C MET A 1 -49.23 39.36 21.09
N SER A 2 -48.92 38.18 21.55
CA SER A 2 -47.55 37.77 21.99
C SER A 2 -46.77 37.26 20.78
N ASN A 3 -45.58 37.83 20.55
CA ASN A 3 -44.70 37.54 19.42
C ASN A 3 -43.63 36.53 19.91
N GLU A 4 -43.88 35.23 19.74
CA GLU A 4 -42.91 34.19 20.06
C GLU A 4 -41.78 34.17 19.02
N LYS A 5 -40.60 34.60 19.44
CA LYS A 5 -39.36 34.43 18.69
C LYS A 5 -38.94 32.97 18.67
N ARG A 6 -38.96 32.35 17.50
CA ARG A 6 -38.37 31.02 17.24
C ARG A 6 -36.88 31.04 17.55
N LYS A 7 -36.44 30.25 18.51
CA LYS A 7 -35.03 29.99 18.79
C LYS A 7 -34.46 29.03 17.70
N THR A 8 -33.64 29.56 16.82
CA THR A 8 -32.80 28.76 15.92
C THR A 8 -31.69 28.14 16.76
N ILE A 9 -31.69 26.82 16.88
CA ILE A 9 -30.58 26.03 17.47
C ILE A 9 -29.49 26.00 16.39
N GLY A 10 -28.63 26.99 16.40
CA GLY A 10 -27.38 26.98 15.65
C GLY A 10 -26.39 26.01 16.33
N ARG A 11 -26.21 24.84 15.74
CA ARG A 11 -25.11 23.94 16.10
C ARG A 11 -23.81 24.65 15.75
N GLN A 12 -23.16 25.26 16.72
CA GLN A 12 -21.79 25.74 16.55
C GLN A 12 -20.90 24.52 16.33
N LEU A 13 -20.50 24.30 15.10
CA LEU A 13 -19.35 23.47 14.76
C LEU A 13 -18.13 24.12 15.38
N ASN A 14 -17.65 23.55 16.45
CA ASN A 14 -16.41 23.95 17.11
C ASN A 14 -15.26 23.56 16.18
N THR A 15 -14.91 24.44 15.24
CA THR A 15 -13.80 24.30 14.28
C THR A 15 -12.47 24.67 14.93
N GLN A 16 -12.28 24.29 16.16
CA GLN A 16 -10.96 24.10 16.75
C GLN A 16 -10.70 22.62 16.89
N ALA A 17 -10.59 21.94 15.75
CA ALA A 17 -9.69 20.81 15.69
C ALA A 17 -8.30 21.40 15.93
N SER A 18 -7.89 21.45 17.20
CA SER A 18 -6.48 21.53 17.54
C SER A 18 -5.79 20.49 16.68
N MET A 19 -4.96 20.93 15.74
CA MET A 19 -3.91 20.10 15.17
C MET A 19 -3.06 19.68 16.36
N VAL A 20 -3.44 18.58 17.00
CA VAL A 20 -2.53 17.84 17.85
C VAL A 20 -1.45 17.42 16.88
N GLU A 21 -0.31 18.09 16.91
CA GLU A 21 0.93 17.54 16.40
C GLU A 21 1.10 16.21 17.13
N MET A 22 0.63 15.14 16.50
CA MET A 22 0.87 13.78 16.99
C MET A 22 2.38 13.60 16.86
N THR A 23 3.06 13.76 17.97
CA THR A 23 4.48 13.44 18.08
C THR A 23 4.68 12.03 17.53
N ASP A 24 5.72 11.83 16.75
CA ASP A 24 6.11 10.60 16.02
C ASP A 24 6.03 9.31 16.86
N THR A 25 6.01 9.44 18.17
CA THR A 25 5.96 8.36 19.17
C THR A 25 4.57 7.70 19.31
N GLN A 26 3.49 8.25 18.75
CA GLN A 26 2.12 7.77 18.98
C GLN A 26 1.56 6.81 17.90
N ARG A 27 2.22 6.66 16.76
CA ARG A 27 1.76 5.75 15.70
C ARG A 27 2.55 4.47 15.73
N SER A 28 2.07 3.48 16.49
CA SER A 28 2.61 2.12 16.48
C SER A 28 1.55 1.12 16.02
N GLN A 29 2.00 0.03 15.41
CA GLN A 29 1.17 -1.09 14.99
C GLN A 29 1.84 -2.40 15.38
N VAL A 30 1.07 -3.34 15.92
CA VAL A 30 1.56 -4.67 16.28
C VAL A 30 1.22 -5.64 15.17
N PHE A 31 2.23 -6.35 14.66
CA PHE A 31 2.08 -7.47 13.75
C PHE A 31 2.27 -8.77 14.51
N THR A 32 1.47 -9.77 14.19
CA THR A 32 1.62 -11.12 14.75
C THR A 32 2.25 -12.01 13.67
N LEU A 33 3.41 -12.54 13.94
CA LEU A 33 4.08 -13.49 13.05
C LEU A 33 3.35 -14.85 13.05
N LYS A 34 3.61 -15.69 12.05
CA LYS A 34 3.10 -17.07 12.01
C LYS A 34 3.54 -17.91 13.21
N THR A 35 4.64 -17.56 13.83
CA THR A 35 5.13 -18.18 15.09
C THR A 35 4.27 -17.79 16.31
N GLY A 36 3.32 -16.86 16.17
CA GLY A 36 2.55 -16.27 17.28
C GLY A 36 3.27 -15.12 17.99
N ARG A 37 4.51 -14.85 17.67
CA ARG A 37 5.29 -13.74 18.24
C ARG A 37 4.69 -12.41 17.74
N LYS A 38 4.50 -11.47 18.66
CA LYS A 38 4.04 -10.11 18.37
C LYS A 38 5.23 -9.18 18.24
N ILE A 39 5.23 -8.35 17.22
CA ILE A 39 6.29 -7.38 16.93
C ILE A 39 5.67 -6.01 16.79
N THR A 40 6.27 -5.00 17.42
CA THR A 40 5.80 -3.62 17.36
C THR A 40 6.55 -2.84 16.29
N PHE A 41 5.80 -2.24 15.38
CA PHE A 41 6.31 -1.32 14.38
C PHE A 41 5.94 0.11 14.75
N ARG A 42 6.88 1.04 14.61
CA ARG A 42 6.69 2.47 14.84
C ARG A 42 6.77 3.24 13.53
N PHE A 43 5.98 4.28 13.43
CA PHE A 43 6.04 5.18 12.29
C PHE A 43 7.29 6.05 12.35
N VAL A 44 8.04 6.10 11.24
CA VAL A 44 9.23 6.93 11.09
C VAL A 44 9.17 7.60 9.72
N ARG A 45 9.44 8.91 9.68
CA ARG A 45 9.66 9.64 8.44
C ARG A 45 11.15 9.81 8.19
N VAL A 46 11.65 9.24 7.11
CA VAL A 46 13.03 9.42 6.66
C VAL A 46 13.09 10.65 5.76
N PRO A 47 13.94 11.66 6.06
CA PRO A 47 14.09 12.85 5.23
C PRO A 47 14.56 12.51 3.82
N ALA A 48 14.21 13.34 2.84
CA ALA A 48 14.56 13.13 1.43
C ALA A 48 16.06 12.93 1.19
N SER A 49 16.91 13.67 1.91
CA SER A 49 18.36 13.57 1.83
C SER A 49 18.94 12.25 2.36
N GLU A 50 18.17 11.50 3.15
CA GLU A 50 18.62 10.30 3.86
C GLU A 50 18.00 9.01 3.31
N VAL A 51 16.96 9.10 2.47
CA VAL A 51 16.25 7.90 1.99
C VAL A 51 17.21 6.90 1.34
N GLU A 52 18.09 7.35 0.47
CA GLU A 52 19.02 6.48 -0.25
C GLU A 52 20.07 5.87 0.68
N SER A 53 20.67 6.68 1.56
CA SER A 53 21.75 6.26 2.46
C SER A 53 21.28 5.44 3.66
N LYS A 54 20.10 5.79 4.22
CA LYS A 54 19.54 5.17 5.44
C LYS A 54 18.61 3.99 5.17
N THR A 55 18.26 3.72 3.90
CA THR A 55 17.39 2.59 3.57
C THR A 55 18.01 1.71 2.50
N PHE A 56 17.69 0.43 2.51
CA PHE A 56 18.10 -0.52 1.47
C PHE A 56 17.03 -1.60 1.26
N VAL A 57 17.17 -2.35 0.18
CA VAL A 57 16.29 -3.49 -0.13
C VAL A 57 17.17 -4.72 -0.27
N ASN A 58 16.86 -5.76 0.51
CA ASN A 58 17.44 -7.08 0.32
C ASN A 58 16.57 -7.87 -0.64
N GLN A 59 17.15 -8.32 -1.75
CA GLN A 59 16.44 -9.05 -2.80
C GLN A 59 15.87 -10.38 -2.30
N GLU A 60 16.57 -11.06 -1.38
CA GLU A 60 16.13 -12.33 -0.81
C GLU A 60 14.82 -12.21 -0.02
N ASN A 61 14.61 -11.09 0.67
CA ASN A 61 13.40 -10.84 1.45
C ASN A 61 12.30 -10.17 0.63
N ASN A 62 12.66 -9.20 -0.23
CA ASN A 62 11.69 -8.44 -1.02
C ASN A 62 11.28 -9.15 -2.30
N GLY A 63 12.16 -9.97 -2.89
CA GLY A 63 11.89 -10.74 -4.11
C GLY A 63 11.71 -9.92 -5.40
N ARG A 64 11.81 -8.60 -5.33
CA ARG A 64 11.60 -7.71 -6.49
C ARG A 64 12.93 -7.36 -7.15
N ASP A 65 12.96 -7.47 -8.49
CA ASP A 65 14.07 -6.96 -9.28
C ASP A 65 14.14 -5.43 -9.15
N GLN A 66 15.18 -4.94 -8.47
CA GLN A 66 15.40 -3.51 -8.25
C GLN A 66 15.87 -2.80 -9.53
N LEU A 67 16.53 -3.51 -10.46
CA LEU A 67 16.98 -2.96 -11.73
C LEU A 67 15.82 -2.65 -12.68
N ALA A 68 14.72 -3.37 -12.54
CA ALA A 68 13.49 -3.13 -13.30
C ALA A 68 12.68 -1.92 -12.80
N LEU A 69 13.13 -1.24 -11.72
CA LEU A 69 12.45 -0.07 -11.18
C LEU A 69 12.86 1.20 -11.93
N THR A 70 12.48 1.29 -13.20
CA THR A 70 12.69 2.46 -14.04
C THR A 70 11.67 3.56 -13.71
N ARG A 71 11.94 4.79 -14.15
CA ARG A 71 11.03 5.92 -13.97
C ARG A 71 9.65 5.66 -14.60
N GLU A 72 9.61 5.01 -15.76
CA GLU A 72 8.40 4.60 -16.45
C GLU A 72 7.59 3.61 -15.60
N SER A 73 8.24 2.55 -15.10
CA SER A 73 7.59 1.54 -14.28
C SER A 73 7.08 2.08 -12.94
N LEU A 74 7.60 3.22 -12.49
CA LEU A 74 7.24 3.90 -11.25
C LEU A 74 6.29 5.10 -11.44
N LYS A 75 5.93 5.45 -12.69
CA LYS A 75 5.17 6.67 -13.03
C LYS A 75 3.92 6.86 -12.17
N SER A 76 3.10 5.84 -12.01
CA SER A 76 1.87 5.91 -11.20
C SER A 76 2.15 6.18 -9.72
N ILE A 77 3.19 5.58 -9.16
CA ILE A 77 3.57 5.80 -7.76
C ILE A 77 4.20 7.17 -7.58
N ILE A 78 5.03 7.62 -8.51
CA ILE A 78 5.63 8.95 -8.50
C ILE A 78 4.54 10.03 -8.50
N GLN A 79 3.49 9.86 -9.30
CA GLN A 79 2.36 10.80 -9.33
C GLN A 79 1.66 10.94 -7.98
N THR A 80 1.49 9.85 -7.25
CA THR A 80 0.82 9.87 -5.94
C THR A 80 1.76 10.32 -4.82
N ILE A 81 2.97 9.76 -4.72
CA ILE A 81 3.90 10.04 -3.63
C ILE A 81 4.42 11.49 -3.65
N LYS A 82 4.37 12.15 -4.81
CA LYS A 82 4.68 13.57 -4.96
C LYS A 82 3.80 14.46 -4.09
N PHE A 83 2.54 14.07 -3.91
CA PHE A 83 1.57 14.81 -3.10
C PHE A 83 1.43 14.20 -1.71
N GLN A 84 1.27 12.88 -1.64
CA GLN A 84 1.09 12.16 -0.40
C GLN A 84 1.49 10.70 -0.53
N GLN A 85 2.16 10.17 0.47
CA GLN A 85 2.37 8.73 0.64
C GLN A 85 1.21 8.16 1.45
N PHE A 86 0.27 7.47 0.78
CA PHE A 86 -0.93 6.92 1.43
C PHE A 86 -0.63 5.72 2.35
N PHE A 87 0.33 4.91 1.97
CA PHE A 87 0.72 3.73 2.74
C PHE A 87 2.21 3.80 3.08
N PRO A 88 2.60 3.66 4.36
CA PRO A 88 4.01 3.61 4.73
C PRO A 88 4.66 2.36 4.13
N CYS A 89 5.95 2.42 3.90
CA CYS A 89 6.76 1.23 3.72
C CYS A 89 6.81 0.43 5.01
N ILE A 90 7.20 -0.84 4.95
CA ILE A 90 7.43 -1.66 6.14
C ILE A 90 8.88 -2.12 6.11
N GLY A 91 9.58 -1.94 7.21
CA GLY A 91 11.00 -2.25 7.31
C GLY A 91 11.46 -2.70 8.69
N ILE A 92 12.66 -3.23 8.71
CA ILE A 92 13.37 -3.67 9.91
C ILE A 92 14.63 -2.84 10.06
N LYS A 93 14.90 -2.37 11.26
CA LYS A 93 16.14 -1.67 11.55
C LYS A 93 17.30 -2.68 11.59
N GLN A 94 18.32 -2.45 10.78
CA GLN A 94 19.54 -3.22 10.75
C GLN A 94 20.75 -2.29 10.94
N GLY A 95 21.24 -2.22 12.16
CA GLY A 95 22.26 -1.23 12.54
C GLY A 95 21.76 0.21 12.32
N GLU A 96 22.49 0.97 11.51
CA GLU A 96 22.15 2.36 11.18
C GLU A 96 21.19 2.50 9.97
N LYS A 97 20.83 1.40 9.32
CA LYS A 97 19.98 1.39 8.14
C LYS A 97 18.66 0.67 8.39
N ILE A 98 17.70 0.92 7.50
CA ILE A 98 16.40 0.26 7.49
C ILE A 98 16.32 -0.61 6.24
N GLU A 99 16.16 -1.90 6.42
CA GLU A 99 15.82 -2.84 5.36
C GLU A 99 14.33 -2.72 5.05
N ILE A 100 13.99 -2.46 3.79
CA ILE A 100 12.61 -2.36 3.33
C ILE A 100 12.09 -3.74 2.92
N LEU A 101 11.19 -4.30 3.70
CA LEU A 101 10.49 -5.56 3.41
C LEU A 101 9.37 -5.36 2.40
N ASP A 102 8.59 -4.28 2.56
CA ASP A 102 7.54 -3.88 1.61
C ASP A 102 7.64 -2.41 1.27
N GLY A 103 7.38 -2.09 0.01
CA GLY A 103 7.38 -0.73 -0.49
C GLY A 103 8.65 -0.33 -1.26
N SER A 104 9.41 -1.29 -1.79
CA SER A 104 10.60 -1.01 -2.62
C SER A 104 10.31 -0.05 -3.78
N ARG A 105 9.15 -0.14 -4.42
CA ARG A 105 8.71 0.80 -5.45
C ARG A 105 8.49 2.22 -4.89
N ARG A 106 7.93 2.35 -3.69
CA ARG A 106 7.75 3.66 -3.01
C ARG A 106 9.09 4.26 -2.64
N ARG A 107 10.01 3.44 -2.11
CA ARG A 107 11.39 3.85 -1.85
C ARG A 107 12.08 4.37 -3.12
N ALA A 108 12.07 3.59 -4.20
CA ALA A 108 12.67 3.98 -5.47
C ALA A 108 12.04 5.29 -5.99
N SER A 109 10.70 5.42 -5.93
CA SER A 109 10.01 6.65 -6.33
C SER A 109 10.43 7.86 -5.48
N ALA A 110 10.54 7.69 -4.16
CA ALA A 110 10.97 8.76 -3.25
C ALA A 110 12.39 9.24 -3.57
N ILE A 111 13.31 8.32 -3.89
CA ILE A 111 14.67 8.66 -4.33
C ILE A 111 14.63 9.43 -5.66
N TYR A 112 13.86 8.95 -6.66
CA TYR A 112 13.75 9.61 -7.97
C TYR A 112 13.28 11.06 -7.88
N ILE A 113 12.31 11.35 -7.04
CA ILE A 113 11.74 12.71 -6.94
C ILE A 113 12.26 13.49 -5.74
N ARG A 114 13.24 12.95 -5.01
CA ARG A 114 13.85 13.55 -3.82
C ARG A 114 12.81 14.00 -2.79
N THR A 115 11.93 13.09 -2.40
CA THR A 115 10.97 13.32 -1.30
C THR A 115 11.27 12.41 -0.12
N GLY A 116 10.73 12.75 1.06
CA GLY A 116 10.85 11.91 2.26
C GLY A 116 10.06 10.60 2.11
N LEU A 117 10.37 9.63 2.96
CA LEU A 117 9.76 8.30 2.93
C LEU A 117 9.19 7.96 4.32
N ASP A 118 7.90 7.66 4.35
CA ASP A 118 7.21 7.18 5.53
C ASP A 118 7.35 5.66 5.64
N ILE A 119 7.80 5.19 6.79
CA ILE A 119 8.11 3.78 7.03
C ILE A 119 7.56 3.36 8.39
N MET A 120 6.92 2.22 8.47
CA MET A 120 6.68 1.50 9.72
C MET A 120 7.90 0.62 9.98
N VAL A 121 8.64 0.89 11.05
CA VAL A 121 9.92 0.25 11.38
C VAL A 121 9.83 -0.46 12.70
N THR A 122 10.39 -1.67 12.76
CA THR A 122 10.70 -2.35 14.01
C THR A 122 12.20 -2.38 14.25
N ASP A 123 12.61 -2.23 15.50
CA ASP A 123 13.98 -2.45 16.00
C ASP A 123 14.13 -3.81 16.68
N GLU A 124 13.04 -4.59 16.74
CA GLU A 124 13.11 -5.95 17.23
C GLU A 124 13.86 -6.87 16.26
N LEU A 125 14.72 -7.73 16.82
CA LEU A 125 15.49 -8.69 16.02
C LEU A 125 14.54 -9.75 15.43
N LEU A 126 14.56 -9.86 14.09
CA LEU A 126 13.93 -10.95 13.37
C LEU A 126 15.00 -11.87 12.79
N SER A 127 14.72 -13.17 12.83
CA SER A 127 15.51 -14.11 12.04
C SER A 127 15.28 -13.89 10.54
N ALA A 128 16.19 -14.37 9.70
CA ALA A 128 16.04 -14.26 8.24
C ALA A 128 14.73 -14.90 7.74
N ASP A 129 14.32 -16.00 8.36
CA ASP A 129 13.08 -16.70 8.00
C ASP A 129 11.85 -15.92 8.45
N GLU A 130 11.85 -15.32 9.65
CA GLU A 130 10.77 -14.43 10.11
C GLU A 130 10.61 -13.21 9.21
N ALA A 131 11.72 -12.57 8.83
CA ALA A 131 11.72 -11.41 7.93
C ALA A 131 11.15 -11.75 6.55
N ARG A 132 11.60 -12.88 5.98
CA ARG A 132 11.12 -13.38 4.68
C ARG A 132 9.65 -13.76 4.72
N GLN A 133 9.23 -14.45 5.78
CA GLN A 133 7.83 -14.84 5.94
C GLN A 133 6.93 -13.62 6.13
N LEU A 134 7.35 -12.66 6.95
CA LEU A 134 6.61 -11.40 7.16
C LEU A 134 6.47 -10.62 5.85
N ALA A 135 7.55 -10.49 5.07
CA ALA A 135 7.51 -9.83 3.77
C ALA A 135 6.50 -10.50 2.82
N LYS A 136 6.51 -11.83 2.78
CA LYS A 136 5.55 -12.63 1.99
C LYS A 136 4.11 -12.40 2.46
N ASP A 137 3.85 -12.45 3.76
CA ASP A 137 2.51 -12.28 4.31
C ASP A 137 1.95 -10.88 4.03
N ILE A 138 2.78 -9.83 4.15
CA ILE A 138 2.41 -8.45 3.82
C ILE A 138 2.08 -8.30 2.33
N GLN A 139 2.86 -8.92 1.45
CA GLN A 139 2.63 -8.88 0.01
C GLN A 139 1.34 -9.60 -0.36
N THR A 140 1.14 -10.80 0.16
CA THR A 140 -0.08 -11.61 -0.08
C THR A 140 -1.34 -10.89 0.40
N ALA A 141 -1.29 -10.21 1.55
CA ALA A 141 -2.43 -9.48 2.10
C ALA A 141 -2.88 -8.27 1.24
N LYS A 142 -2.04 -7.82 0.32
CA LYS A 142 -2.32 -6.65 -0.55
C LYS A 142 -2.76 -7.02 -1.96
N GLU A 143 -2.61 -8.26 -2.35
CA GLU A 143 -2.95 -8.68 -3.71
C GLU A 143 -4.44 -9.03 -3.79
N HIS A 144 -5.17 -8.25 -4.60
CA HIS A 144 -6.45 -8.71 -5.15
C HIS A 144 -6.18 -9.86 -6.11
N ASN A 145 -6.98 -10.93 -6.04
CA ASN A 145 -6.88 -12.00 -7.01
C ASN A 145 -7.30 -11.52 -8.41
N LEU A 146 -6.95 -12.30 -9.44
CA LEU A 146 -7.23 -11.90 -10.83
C LEU A 146 -8.73 -11.69 -11.09
N ARG A 147 -9.59 -12.49 -10.45
CA ARG A 147 -11.03 -12.36 -10.58
C ARG A 147 -11.56 -11.06 -9.98
N GLU A 148 -11.11 -10.71 -8.77
CA GLU A 148 -11.49 -9.44 -8.12
C GLU A 148 -11.07 -8.23 -8.96
N ILE A 149 -9.85 -8.28 -9.50
CA ILE A 149 -9.38 -7.27 -10.46
C ILE A 149 -10.32 -7.23 -11.65
N GLY A 150 -10.62 -8.38 -12.24
CA GLY A 150 -11.48 -8.50 -13.43
C GLY A 150 -12.89 -7.99 -13.20
N LEU A 151 -13.52 -8.30 -12.07
CA LEU A 151 -14.85 -7.79 -11.71
C LEU A 151 -14.87 -6.26 -11.66
N ARG A 152 -13.80 -5.62 -11.14
CA ARG A 152 -13.65 -4.17 -11.17
C ARG A 152 -13.49 -3.63 -12.59
N LEU A 153 -12.74 -4.34 -13.46
CA LEU A 153 -12.49 -3.91 -14.84
C LEU A 153 -13.71 -4.06 -15.75
N ILE A 154 -14.69 -4.94 -15.41
CA ILE A 154 -15.93 -5.11 -16.17
C ILE A 154 -16.68 -3.77 -16.28
N ALA A 155 -16.79 -3.01 -15.19
CA ALA A 155 -17.48 -1.72 -15.19
C ALA A 155 -16.86 -0.73 -16.21
N LEU A 156 -15.53 -0.71 -16.33
CA LEU A 156 -14.82 0.10 -17.33
C LEU A 156 -15.10 -0.38 -18.75
N LYS A 157 -15.11 -1.69 -18.95
CA LYS A 157 -15.44 -2.28 -20.26
C LYS A 157 -16.87 -1.98 -20.68
N GLU A 158 -17.83 -2.05 -19.77
CA GLU A 158 -19.25 -1.69 -20.01
C GLU A 158 -19.42 -0.19 -20.28
N SER A 159 -18.54 0.65 -19.74
CA SER A 159 -18.47 2.09 -20.05
C SER A 159 -17.85 2.39 -21.42
N GLY A 160 -17.48 1.37 -22.22
CA GLY A 160 -16.98 1.49 -23.58
C GLY A 160 -15.46 1.55 -23.73
N PHE A 161 -14.69 1.44 -22.65
CA PHE A 161 -13.23 1.41 -22.73
C PHE A 161 -12.73 0.07 -23.32
N ASN A 162 -11.78 0.14 -24.25
CA ASN A 162 -11.09 -1.05 -24.72
C ASN A 162 -9.99 -1.52 -23.76
N GLN A 163 -9.48 -2.74 -23.95
CA GLN A 163 -8.49 -3.32 -23.01
C GLN A 163 -7.19 -2.53 -22.91
N LYS A 164 -6.78 -1.82 -23.94
CA LYS A 164 -5.58 -0.98 -23.93
C LYS A 164 -5.81 0.26 -23.08
N GLU A 165 -6.93 0.93 -23.26
CA GLU A 165 -7.33 2.09 -22.45
C GLU A 165 -7.49 1.71 -20.97
N ILE A 166 -8.12 0.57 -20.67
CA ILE A 166 -8.23 0.03 -19.32
C ILE A 166 -6.84 -0.22 -18.71
N ALA A 167 -5.92 -0.79 -19.50
CA ALA A 167 -4.55 -1.03 -19.04
C ALA A 167 -3.82 0.27 -18.69
N GLU A 168 -3.99 1.31 -19.49
CA GLU A 168 -3.41 2.65 -19.25
C GLU A 168 -4.04 3.33 -18.03
N LEU A 169 -5.37 3.30 -17.89
CA LEU A 169 -6.11 3.89 -16.76
C LEU A 169 -5.74 3.24 -15.42
N GLU A 170 -5.69 1.91 -15.39
CA GLU A 170 -5.46 1.14 -14.17
C GLU A 170 -3.97 0.91 -13.87
N GLY A 171 -3.07 1.33 -14.75
CA GLY A 171 -1.63 1.09 -14.62
C GLY A 171 -1.25 -0.40 -14.65
N LEU A 172 -2.02 -1.20 -15.39
CA LEU A 172 -1.81 -2.64 -15.55
C LEU A 172 -1.21 -2.96 -16.92
N SER A 173 -0.57 -4.12 -17.05
CA SER A 173 -0.23 -4.62 -18.39
C SER A 173 -1.48 -5.13 -19.10
N GLN A 174 -1.54 -4.98 -20.42
CA GLN A 174 -2.66 -5.44 -21.23
C GLN A 174 -2.91 -6.97 -21.05
N ALA A 175 -1.84 -7.75 -20.91
CA ALA A 175 -1.94 -9.18 -20.61
C ALA A 175 -2.59 -9.46 -19.23
N LYS A 176 -2.35 -8.60 -18.22
CA LYS A 176 -2.99 -8.72 -16.91
C LYS A 176 -4.48 -8.36 -17.00
N VAL A 177 -4.84 -7.32 -17.76
CA VAL A 177 -6.24 -6.94 -18.03
C VAL A 177 -6.99 -8.08 -18.71
N THR A 178 -6.41 -8.66 -19.76
CA THR A 178 -7.03 -9.80 -20.47
C THR A 178 -7.29 -10.99 -19.55
N ARG A 179 -6.27 -11.41 -18.78
CA ARG A 179 -6.41 -12.53 -17.84
C ARG A 179 -7.42 -12.23 -16.72
N ALA A 180 -7.43 -11.01 -16.21
CA ALA A 180 -8.37 -10.60 -15.16
C ALA A 180 -9.83 -10.64 -15.68
N LEU A 181 -10.08 -10.11 -16.88
CA LEU A 181 -11.41 -10.16 -17.50
C LEU A 181 -11.85 -11.60 -17.81
N GLN A 182 -10.93 -12.46 -18.22
CA GLN A 182 -11.21 -13.89 -18.41
C GLN A 182 -11.56 -14.57 -17.09
N ALA A 183 -10.81 -14.30 -16.02
CA ALA A 183 -11.11 -14.84 -14.69
C ALA A 183 -12.47 -14.34 -14.14
N ALA A 184 -12.81 -13.09 -14.41
CA ALA A 184 -14.12 -12.53 -14.03
C ALA A 184 -15.30 -13.11 -14.82
N ALA A 185 -15.05 -13.54 -16.05
CA ALA A 185 -16.08 -14.15 -16.92
C ALA A 185 -16.46 -15.59 -16.50
N VAL A 186 -15.68 -16.25 -15.62
CA VAL A 186 -16.01 -17.58 -15.12
C VAL A 186 -17.29 -17.51 -14.28
N PRO A 187 -18.33 -18.31 -14.57
CA PRO A 187 -19.58 -18.34 -13.81
C PRO A 187 -19.37 -18.63 -12.32
N GLN A 188 -20.15 -17.99 -11.45
CA GLN A 188 -20.02 -18.14 -10.00
C GLN A 188 -20.27 -19.58 -9.55
N GLU A 189 -21.13 -20.31 -10.26
CA GLU A 189 -21.44 -21.70 -9.98
C GLU A 189 -20.19 -22.59 -10.10
N LEU A 190 -19.36 -22.35 -11.09
CA LEU A 190 -18.09 -23.07 -11.25
C LEU A 190 -17.08 -22.68 -10.16
N ILE A 191 -17.02 -21.39 -9.81
CA ILE A 191 -16.13 -20.89 -8.75
C ILE A 191 -16.48 -21.54 -7.40
N SER A 192 -17.78 -21.71 -7.10
CA SER A 192 -18.22 -22.30 -5.84
C SER A 192 -17.81 -23.76 -5.63
N LEU A 193 -17.37 -24.45 -6.69
CA LEU A 193 -16.83 -25.82 -6.59
C LEU A 193 -15.42 -25.89 -6.01
N PHE A 194 -14.71 -24.76 -5.98
CA PHE A 194 -13.35 -24.71 -5.44
C PHE A 194 -13.38 -24.34 -3.96
N PRO A 195 -12.63 -25.09 -3.09
CA PRO A 195 -12.63 -24.85 -1.67
C PRO A 195 -11.99 -23.52 -1.27
N VAL A 196 -11.08 -23.00 -2.09
CA VAL A 196 -10.41 -21.70 -1.86
C VAL A 196 -10.60 -20.83 -3.10
N GLN A 197 -11.63 -20.00 -3.08
CA GLN A 197 -12.00 -19.15 -4.23
C GLN A 197 -11.03 -17.96 -4.45
N SER A 198 -10.25 -17.60 -3.43
CA SER A 198 -9.26 -16.52 -3.52
C SER A 198 -7.98 -16.89 -4.29
N GLU A 199 -7.79 -18.16 -4.60
CA GLU A 199 -6.60 -18.66 -5.34
C GLU A 199 -6.84 -18.81 -6.85
N LEU A 200 -8.03 -18.42 -7.34
CA LEU A 200 -8.45 -18.49 -8.74
C LEU A 200 -8.16 -17.16 -9.52
#